data_3dbc9f0afb5392a9d426989312c853bb
#
_entry.id   3dbc9f0afb5392a9d426989312c853bb
#
_cell.length_a   1.000
_cell.length_b   1.000
_cell.length_c   1.000
_cell.angle_alpha   90.00
_cell.angle_beta   90.00
_cell.angle_gamma   90.00
#
_symmetry.space_group_name_H-M   'P 1'
#
loop_
_entity.id
_entity.type
_entity.pdbx_description
1 polymer ?
#
loop_
_entity_poly.entity_id
_entity_poly.type
_entity_poly.pdbx_seq_one_letter_code
_entity_poly.pdbx_strand_id
1 'polypeptide(L)'
;MGQKTHPYGFRLGYNKPWKSRWYADRDYAELLHEDVKLRKELKERLKSAGISSIDIERAANKLVVRIATARPGIIIGRKGAEIDKLKQEVGKRTKREVHIDIVEVHRPELDAQLVAESIALQLEKRVAFRRAMRKAVDSALRFGCKGIKVRVAGRLNGAEIARKEWYLQGRLPLQTLRADIDYGTAEANTTYGVIGVKCWIYQGENIPKRIKRLDDKPEAVAVA
;
A
#
# COMPACT_ATOMS: atom_id res chain seq x y z
N MET A 1 16.51 12.01 18.80
CA MET A 1 15.40 12.19 17.84
C MET A 1 14.26 11.27 18.22
N GLY A 2 13.05 11.81 18.42
CA GLY A 2 11.87 11.04 18.79
C GLY A 2 11.44 10.02 17.73
N GLN A 3 10.66 9.04 18.14
CA GLN A 3 10.07 8.06 17.23
C GLN A 3 9.06 8.73 16.30
N LYS A 4 8.94 8.19 15.07
CA LYS A 4 8.00 8.69 14.07
C LYS A 4 6.76 7.81 14.05
N THR A 5 5.59 8.43 14.11
CA THR A 5 4.32 7.72 13.95
C THR A 5 4.22 7.12 12.54
N HIS A 6 3.55 5.98 12.43
CA HIS A 6 3.29 5.35 11.13
C HIS A 6 2.38 6.26 10.30
N PRO A 7 2.76 6.65 9.07
CA PRO A 7 2.02 7.65 8.28
C PRO A 7 0.59 7.27 7.99
N TYR A 8 0.35 5.98 7.71
CA TYR A 8 -0.99 5.45 7.49
C TYR A 8 -1.82 5.48 8.79
N GLY A 9 -1.23 5.01 9.91
CA GLY A 9 -1.91 5.01 11.22
C GLY A 9 -2.28 6.40 11.72
N PHE A 10 -1.42 7.39 11.47
CA PHE A 10 -1.70 8.80 11.82
C PHE A 10 -2.93 9.35 11.09
N ARG A 11 -3.23 8.84 9.87
CA ARG A 11 -4.33 9.32 9.01
C ARG A 11 -5.55 8.40 9.02
N LEU A 12 -5.51 7.35 9.80
CA LEU A 12 -6.58 6.38 9.90
C LEU A 12 -7.86 7.04 10.45
N GLY A 13 -8.99 6.79 9.79
CA GLY A 13 -10.27 7.41 10.14
C GLY A 13 -10.45 8.84 9.63
N TYR A 14 -9.41 9.50 9.14
CA TYR A 14 -9.49 10.84 8.54
C TYR A 14 -9.52 10.77 7.00
N ASN A 15 -8.43 10.30 6.38
CA ASN A 15 -8.34 10.14 4.92
C ASN A 15 -7.93 8.73 4.47
N LYS A 16 -7.59 7.85 5.39
CA LYS A 16 -7.29 6.44 5.13
C LYS A 16 -8.28 5.53 5.87
N PRO A 17 -8.90 4.56 5.19
CA PRO A 17 -9.80 3.57 5.81
C PRO A 17 -9.02 2.45 6.49
N TRP A 18 -9.73 1.64 7.29
CA TRP A 18 -9.21 0.39 7.81
C TRP A 18 -9.06 -0.65 6.69
N LYS A 19 -8.02 -1.47 6.76
CA LYS A 19 -7.79 -2.58 5.81
C LYS A 19 -8.64 -3.82 6.13
N SER A 20 -9.11 -3.94 7.38
CA SER A 20 -10.13 -4.90 7.79
C SER A 20 -11.36 -4.14 8.24
N ARG A 21 -12.52 -4.50 7.70
CA ARG A 21 -13.81 -3.84 7.98
C ARG A 21 -14.81 -4.89 8.44
N TRP A 22 -14.83 -5.13 9.74
CA TRP A 22 -15.77 -6.02 10.39
C TRP A 22 -15.80 -5.74 11.89
N TYR A 23 -16.84 -6.21 12.54
CA TYR A 23 -17.02 -6.12 13.98
C TYR A 23 -17.25 -7.52 14.56
N ALA A 24 -16.65 -7.82 15.70
CA ALA A 24 -16.85 -9.02 16.48
C ALA A 24 -16.57 -8.75 17.96
N ASP A 25 -17.37 -9.32 18.86
CA ASP A 25 -17.19 -9.23 20.30
C ASP A 25 -16.33 -10.37 20.84
N ARG A 26 -16.84 -11.61 20.72
CA ARG A 26 -16.22 -12.79 21.35
C ARG A 26 -15.10 -13.39 20.52
N ASP A 27 -15.28 -13.47 19.21
CA ASP A 27 -14.36 -14.16 18.27
C ASP A 27 -13.33 -13.23 17.64
N TYR A 28 -13.15 -12.02 18.21
CA TYR A 28 -12.26 -11.00 17.63
C TYR A 28 -10.83 -11.51 17.40
N ALA A 29 -10.25 -12.18 18.39
CA ALA A 29 -8.88 -12.66 18.31
C ALA A 29 -8.69 -13.72 17.20
N GLU A 30 -9.63 -14.66 17.07
CA GLU A 30 -9.59 -15.72 16.07
C GLU A 30 -9.70 -15.13 14.66
N LEU A 31 -10.68 -14.25 14.43
CA LEU A 31 -10.90 -13.58 13.16
C LEU A 31 -9.71 -12.70 12.74
N LEU A 32 -9.11 -12.01 13.71
CA LEU A 32 -7.91 -11.20 13.45
C LEU A 32 -6.72 -12.06 13.01
N HIS A 33 -6.48 -13.18 13.72
CA HIS A 33 -5.41 -14.11 13.35
C HIS A 33 -5.65 -14.77 11.99
N GLU A 34 -6.90 -15.08 11.67
CA GLU A 34 -7.29 -15.60 10.36
C GLU A 34 -6.98 -14.58 9.26
N ASP A 35 -7.36 -13.30 9.44
CA ASP A 35 -7.07 -12.22 8.50
C ASP A 35 -5.55 -12.01 8.29
N VAL A 36 -4.77 -12.05 9.36
CA VAL A 36 -3.30 -11.87 9.28
C VAL A 36 -2.67 -13.02 8.49
N LYS A 37 -3.07 -14.28 8.78
CA LYS A 37 -2.60 -15.45 8.05
C LYS A 37 -2.98 -15.40 6.58
N LEU A 38 -4.26 -15.08 6.28
CA LEU A 38 -4.78 -14.98 4.94
C LEU A 38 -4.01 -13.92 4.10
N ARG A 39 -3.78 -12.73 4.67
CA ARG A 39 -3.00 -11.69 3.99
C ARG A 39 -1.57 -12.13 3.68
N LYS A 40 -0.91 -12.78 4.65
CA LYS A 40 0.46 -13.25 4.47
C LYS A 40 0.54 -14.26 3.34
N GLU A 41 -0.31 -15.27 3.35
CA GLU A 41 -0.34 -16.32 2.33
C GLU A 41 -0.68 -15.80 0.95
N LEU A 42 -1.72 -14.95 0.84
CA LEU A 42 -2.06 -14.32 -0.44
C LEU A 42 -0.91 -13.47 -0.98
N LYS A 43 -0.23 -12.72 -0.11
CA LYS A 43 0.91 -11.89 -0.51
C LYS A 43 2.09 -12.73 -0.98
N GLU A 44 2.40 -13.84 -0.32
CA GLU A 44 3.47 -14.76 -0.71
C GLU A 44 3.16 -15.46 -2.03
N ARG A 45 1.95 -15.98 -2.19
CA ARG A 45 1.52 -16.70 -3.39
C ARG A 45 1.43 -15.81 -4.64
N LEU A 46 0.91 -14.61 -4.47
CA LEU A 46 0.69 -13.66 -5.56
C LEU A 46 1.80 -12.62 -5.69
N LYS A 47 3.00 -12.90 -5.17
CA LYS A 47 4.15 -11.99 -5.22
C LYS A 47 4.46 -11.51 -6.65
N SER A 48 4.27 -12.37 -7.66
CA SER A 48 4.50 -12.04 -9.08
C SER A 48 3.50 -11.03 -9.65
N ALA A 49 2.29 -10.96 -9.09
CA ALA A 49 1.24 -10.05 -9.54
C ALA A 49 1.45 -8.61 -9.08
N GLY A 50 2.31 -8.36 -8.08
CA GLY A 50 2.55 -7.03 -7.51
C GLY A 50 1.32 -6.53 -6.75
N ILE A 51 1.16 -6.98 -5.51
CA ILE A 51 0.03 -6.59 -4.65
C ILE A 51 0.34 -5.30 -3.92
N SER A 52 -0.53 -4.32 -4.06
CA SER A 52 -0.50 -3.06 -3.31
C SER A 52 -1.13 -3.21 -1.94
N SER A 53 -2.40 -3.61 -1.88
CA SER A 53 -3.14 -3.83 -0.64
C SER A 53 -4.09 -5.02 -0.73
N ILE A 54 -4.41 -5.59 0.44
CA ILE A 54 -5.43 -6.61 0.59
C ILE A 54 -6.37 -6.13 1.68
N ASP A 55 -7.59 -5.79 1.28
CA ASP A 55 -8.64 -5.34 2.19
C ASP A 55 -9.64 -6.48 2.40
N ILE A 56 -10.06 -6.67 3.66
CA ILE A 56 -10.93 -7.78 4.05
C ILE A 56 -12.18 -7.20 4.68
N GLU A 57 -13.33 -7.57 4.13
CA GLU A 57 -14.64 -7.22 4.67
C GLU A 57 -15.38 -8.52 5.07
N ARG A 58 -15.95 -8.53 6.26
CA ARG A 58 -16.73 -9.67 6.77
C ARG A 58 -18.14 -9.22 7.06
N ALA A 59 -19.10 -9.86 6.46
CA ALA A 59 -20.52 -9.62 6.66
C ALA A 59 -21.20 -10.97 6.91
N ALA A 60 -21.56 -11.25 8.17
CA ALA A 60 -22.16 -12.52 8.58
C ALA A 60 -21.38 -13.74 8.03
N ASN A 61 -21.94 -14.48 7.09
CA ASN A 61 -21.32 -15.67 6.50
C ASN A 61 -20.50 -15.40 5.22
N LYS A 62 -20.40 -14.13 4.79
CA LYS A 62 -19.68 -13.75 3.58
C LYS A 62 -18.35 -13.11 3.93
N LEU A 63 -17.31 -13.51 3.21
CA LEU A 63 -15.95 -12.94 3.28
C LEU A 63 -15.65 -12.29 1.92
N VAL A 64 -15.50 -11.00 1.90
CA VAL A 64 -15.07 -10.26 0.69
C VAL A 64 -13.61 -9.89 0.84
N VAL A 65 -12.78 -10.37 -0.07
CA VAL A 65 -11.35 -10.05 -0.13
C VAL A 65 -11.10 -9.19 -1.35
N ARG A 66 -10.76 -7.92 -1.14
CA ARG A 66 -10.43 -6.99 -2.21
C ARG A 66 -8.93 -6.88 -2.35
N ILE A 67 -8.40 -7.24 -3.53
CA ILE A 67 -6.97 -7.29 -3.84
C ILE A 67 -6.66 -6.18 -4.84
N ALA A 68 -5.89 -5.17 -4.42
CA ALA A 68 -5.36 -4.16 -5.31
C ALA A 68 -4.01 -4.65 -5.89
N THR A 69 -3.91 -4.72 -7.21
CA THR A 69 -2.76 -5.28 -7.91
C THR A 69 -2.37 -4.46 -9.15
N ALA A 70 -1.07 -4.48 -9.47
CA ALA A 70 -0.56 -3.88 -10.70
C ALA A 70 -0.78 -4.76 -11.94
N ARG A 71 -0.98 -6.07 -11.76
CA ARG A 71 -1.11 -7.03 -12.85
C ARG A 71 -2.28 -7.98 -12.62
N PRO A 72 -3.51 -7.52 -12.83
CA PRO A 72 -4.71 -8.32 -12.56
C PRO A 72 -4.78 -9.61 -13.37
N GLY A 73 -4.25 -9.61 -14.60
CA GLY A 73 -4.26 -10.79 -15.48
C GLY A 73 -3.58 -12.02 -14.89
N ILE A 74 -2.56 -11.84 -14.04
CA ILE A 74 -1.87 -12.95 -13.38
C ILE A 74 -2.77 -13.62 -12.34
N ILE A 75 -3.59 -12.84 -11.63
CA ILE A 75 -4.50 -13.34 -10.59
C ILE A 75 -5.73 -14.00 -11.22
N ILE A 76 -6.26 -13.38 -12.28
CA ILE A 76 -7.45 -13.90 -12.97
C ILE A 76 -7.11 -15.23 -13.68
N GLY A 77 -5.94 -15.28 -14.34
CA GLY A 77 -5.51 -16.42 -15.11
C GLY A 77 -6.33 -16.65 -16.38
N ARG A 78 -6.07 -17.77 -17.04
CA ARG A 78 -6.82 -18.13 -18.26
C ARG A 78 -8.27 -18.48 -17.90
N LYS A 79 -9.24 -17.77 -18.48
CA LYS A 79 -10.69 -17.96 -18.26
C LYS A 79 -11.13 -17.94 -16.79
N GLY A 80 -10.39 -17.26 -15.90
CA GLY A 80 -10.75 -17.19 -14.48
C GLY A 80 -10.36 -18.39 -13.63
N ALA A 81 -9.65 -19.38 -14.16
CA ALA A 81 -9.33 -20.61 -13.43
C ALA A 81 -8.49 -20.40 -12.17
N GLU A 82 -7.59 -19.42 -12.17
CA GLU A 82 -6.74 -19.14 -10.98
C GLU A 82 -7.54 -18.46 -9.85
N ILE A 83 -8.43 -17.54 -10.18
CA ILE A 83 -9.28 -16.89 -9.17
C ILE A 83 -10.26 -17.89 -8.54
N ASP A 84 -10.81 -18.83 -9.32
CA ASP A 84 -11.72 -19.84 -8.80
C ASP A 84 -11.01 -20.83 -7.87
N LYS A 85 -9.78 -21.21 -8.18
CA LYS A 85 -8.93 -22.01 -7.28
C LYS A 85 -8.66 -21.26 -5.97
N LEU A 86 -8.32 -19.96 -6.04
CA LEU A 86 -8.12 -19.13 -4.86
C LEU A 86 -9.38 -19.04 -4.01
N LYS A 87 -10.55 -18.82 -4.61
CA LYS A 87 -11.85 -18.81 -3.90
C LYS A 87 -12.12 -20.12 -3.15
N GLN A 88 -11.90 -21.26 -3.83
CA GLN A 88 -12.09 -22.57 -3.23
C GLN A 88 -11.14 -22.82 -2.05
N GLU A 89 -9.86 -22.47 -2.18
CA GLU A 89 -8.87 -22.65 -1.13
C GLU A 89 -9.16 -21.79 0.10
N VAL A 90 -9.46 -20.50 -0.12
CA VAL A 90 -9.83 -19.59 0.96
C VAL A 90 -11.14 -20.04 1.62
N GLY A 91 -12.12 -20.47 0.82
CA GLY A 91 -13.41 -20.99 1.33
C GLY A 91 -13.26 -22.26 2.19
N LYS A 92 -12.38 -23.18 1.79
CA LYS A 92 -12.08 -24.40 2.59
C LYS A 92 -11.49 -24.07 3.97
N ARG A 93 -10.71 -23.00 4.08
CA ARG A 93 -10.07 -22.58 5.36
C ARG A 93 -11.03 -21.82 6.25
N THR A 94 -11.74 -20.86 5.66
CA THR A 94 -12.60 -19.95 6.42
C THR A 94 -13.99 -20.52 6.69
N LYS A 95 -14.35 -21.65 6.02
CA LYS A 95 -15.69 -22.25 6.08
C LYS A 95 -16.83 -21.26 5.79
N ARG A 96 -16.55 -20.22 5.01
CA ARG A 96 -17.47 -19.14 4.65
C ARG A 96 -17.55 -19.00 3.12
N GLU A 97 -18.61 -18.36 2.66
CA GLU A 97 -18.69 -17.96 1.26
C GLU A 97 -17.69 -16.85 0.97
N VAL A 98 -16.77 -17.08 0.01
CA VAL A 98 -15.69 -16.15 -0.31
C VAL A 98 -15.96 -15.47 -1.63
N HIS A 99 -15.92 -14.14 -1.63
CA HIS A 99 -15.90 -13.32 -2.82
C HIS A 99 -14.55 -12.62 -2.95
N ILE A 100 -13.92 -12.68 -4.12
CA ILE A 100 -12.63 -12.02 -4.38
C ILE A 100 -12.86 -10.95 -5.44
N ASP A 101 -12.61 -9.69 -5.05
CA ASP A 101 -12.62 -8.54 -5.93
C ASP A 101 -11.20 -8.16 -6.29
N ILE A 102 -10.94 -7.98 -7.59
CA ILE A 102 -9.63 -7.53 -8.07
C ILE A 102 -9.74 -6.09 -8.53
N VAL A 103 -8.94 -5.23 -7.94
CA VAL A 103 -8.85 -3.80 -8.27
C VAL A 103 -7.52 -3.55 -8.96
N GLU A 104 -7.55 -3.00 -10.17
CA GLU A 104 -6.34 -2.65 -10.90
C GLU A 104 -5.75 -1.34 -10.39
N VAL A 105 -4.44 -1.35 -10.16
CA VAL A 105 -3.67 -0.15 -9.85
C VAL A 105 -3.09 0.41 -11.14
N HIS A 106 -3.74 1.44 -11.71
CA HIS A 106 -3.35 2.02 -13.01
C HIS A 106 -1.94 2.64 -13.02
N ARG A 107 -1.46 3.14 -11.87
CA ARG A 107 -0.16 3.80 -11.75
C ARG A 107 0.66 3.18 -10.62
N PRO A 108 1.29 2.03 -10.87
CA PRO A 108 2.08 1.32 -9.85
C PRO A 108 3.28 2.13 -9.33
N GLU A 109 3.77 3.11 -10.11
CA GLU A 109 4.87 3.99 -9.73
C GLU A 109 4.47 5.03 -8.66
N LEU A 110 3.17 5.25 -8.47
CA LEU A 110 2.63 6.13 -7.42
C LEU A 110 2.19 5.37 -6.16
N ASP A 111 2.29 4.04 -6.17
CA ASP A 111 1.99 3.20 -5.03
C ASP A 111 3.27 2.91 -4.24
N ALA A 112 3.29 3.32 -2.96
CA ALA A 112 4.49 3.21 -2.14
C ALA A 112 4.89 1.76 -1.86
N GLN A 113 3.93 0.83 -1.76
CA GLN A 113 4.21 -0.58 -1.51
C GLN A 113 4.86 -1.25 -2.73
N LEU A 114 4.32 -1.00 -3.92
CA LEU A 114 4.85 -1.55 -5.17
C LEU A 114 6.24 -0.99 -5.49
N VAL A 115 6.46 0.30 -5.24
CA VAL A 115 7.78 0.93 -5.40
C VAL A 115 8.79 0.33 -4.42
N ALA A 116 8.42 0.14 -3.15
CA ALA A 116 9.31 -0.47 -2.16
C ALA A 116 9.68 -1.91 -2.55
N GLU A 117 8.71 -2.71 -3.00
CA GLU A 117 8.95 -4.08 -3.46
C GLU A 117 9.80 -4.13 -4.73
N SER A 118 9.60 -3.21 -5.67
CA SER A 118 10.44 -3.08 -6.87
C SER A 118 11.90 -2.78 -6.52
N ILE A 119 12.14 -1.90 -5.54
CA ILE A 119 13.50 -1.60 -5.07
C ILE A 119 14.09 -2.84 -4.39
N ALA A 120 13.33 -3.53 -3.54
CA ALA A 120 13.79 -4.75 -2.87
C ALA A 120 14.22 -5.83 -3.86
N LEU A 121 13.40 -6.09 -4.90
CA LEU A 121 13.74 -7.03 -5.98
C LEU A 121 15.01 -6.62 -6.76
N GLN A 122 15.24 -5.32 -6.97
CA GLN A 122 16.47 -4.85 -7.61
C GLN A 122 17.70 -5.06 -6.73
N LEU A 123 17.57 -4.88 -5.40
CA LEU A 123 18.65 -5.14 -4.44
C LEU A 123 18.99 -6.63 -4.37
N GLU A 124 17.99 -7.52 -4.39
CA GLU A 124 18.19 -8.97 -4.48
C GLU A 124 18.94 -9.38 -5.75
N LYS A 125 18.66 -8.68 -6.87
CA LYS A 125 19.40 -8.84 -8.14
C LYS A 125 20.78 -8.14 -8.16
N ARG A 126 21.28 -7.71 -7.01
CA ARG A 126 22.60 -7.05 -6.84
C ARG A 126 22.77 -5.75 -7.63
N VAL A 127 21.68 -5.04 -7.92
CA VAL A 127 21.76 -3.70 -8.48
C VAL A 127 22.25 -2.73 -7.40
N ALA A 128 23.13 -1.80 -7.77
CA ALA A 128 23.63 -0.79 -6.84
C ALA A 128 22.47 0.01 -6.22
N PHE A 129 22.39 0.04 -4.89
CA PHE A 129 21.26 0.62 -4.15
C PHE A 129 21.00 2.09 -4.52
N ARG A 130 22.06 2.89 -4.77
CA ARG A 130 21.92 4.30 -5.20
C ARG A 130 21.22 4.42 -6.55
N ARG A 131 21.52 3.53 -7.48
CA ARG A 131 20.89 3.48 -8.80
C ARG A 131 19.43 3.06 -8.69
N ALA A 132 19.13 2.03 -7.89
CA ALA A 132 17.78 1.55 -7.66
C ALA A 132 16.89 2.63 -7.04
N MET A 133 17.38 3.30 -5.97
CA MET A 133 16.63 4.39 -5.31
C MET A 133 16.40 5.57 -6.24
N ARG A 134 17.44 6.02 -6.97
CA ARG A 134 17.33 7.17 -7.87
C ARG A 134 16.33 6.89 -9.00
N LYS A 135 16.42 5.71 -9.63
CA LYS A 135 15.47 5.29 -10.67
C LYS A 135 14.03 5.30 -10.18
N ALA A 136 13.78 4.80 -8.97
CA ALA A 136 12.44 4.79 -8.38
C ALA A 136 11.92 6.22 -8.12
N VAL A 137 12.77 7.10 -7.59
CA VAL A 137 12.43 8.51 -7.34
C VAL A 137 12.11 9.25 -8.65
N ASP A 138 12.96 9.12 -9.66
CA ASP A 138 12.78 9.77 -10.96
C ASP A 138 11.51 9.26 -11.66
N SER A 139 11.22 7.95 -11.57
CA SER A 139 10.01 7.37 -12.11
C SER A 139 8.76 7.95 -11.45
N ALA A 140 8.69 7.94 -10.12
CA ALA A 140 7.54 8.46 -9.40
C ALA A 140 7.28 9.96 -9.70
N LEU A 141 8.32 10.77 -9.83
CA LEU A 141 8.19 12.20 -10.20
C LEU A 141 7.63 12.38 -11.61
N ARG A 142 8.07 11.58 -12.59
CA ARG A 142 7.53 11.61 -13.96
C ARG A 142 6.04 11.30 -13.99
N PHE A 143 5.56 10.41 -13.12
CA PHE A 143 4.14 10.10 -13.00
C PHE A 143 3.34 11.11 -12.17
N GLY A 144 3.98 12.19 -11.70
CA GLY A 144 3.33 13.35 -11.11
C GLY A 144 3.14 13.31 -9.61
N CYS A 145 3.94 12.56 -8.85
CA CYS A 145 3.94 12.70 -7.40
C CYS A 145 4.49 14.08 -6.98
N LYS A 146 3.95 14.65 -5.91
CA LYS A 146 4.41 15.96 -5.38
C LYS A 146 5.64 15.84 -4.50
N GLY A 147 5.96 14.63 -4.09
CA GLY A 147 7.17 14.34 -3.34
C GLY A 147 7.29 12.87 -2.97
N ILE A 148 8.52 12.40 -2.95
CA ILE A 148 8.85 11.02 -2.61
C ILE A 148 10.07 10.98 -1.69
N LYS A 149 10.04 10.07 -0.72
CA LYS A 149 11.17 9.72 0.12
C LYS A 149 11.36 8.22 0.11
N VAL A 150 12.56 7.79 -0.26
CA VAL A 150 12.96 6.38 -0.18
C VAL A 150 14.08 6.26 0.84
N ARG A 151 14.00 5.28 1.72
CA ARG A 151 15.04 4.96 2.71
C ARG A 151 15.38 3.49 2.63
N VAL A 152 16.66 3.21 2.56
CA VAL A 152 17.20 1.86 2.57
C VAL A 152 18.13 1.73 3.78
N ALA A 153 18.05 0.63 4.52
CA ALA A 153 18.83 0.39 5.72
C ALA A 153 19.27 -1.06 5.81
N GLY A 154 20.54 -1.29 6.10
CA GLY A 154 21.15 -2.62 6.20
C GLY A 154 22.60 -2.61 5.76
N ARG A 155 23.14 -3.77 5.42
CA ARG A 155 24.50 -3.95 4.86
C ARG A 155 24.52 -3.60 3.38
N LEU A 156 24.55 -2.31 3.08
CA LEU A 156 24.48 -1.80 1.71
C LEU A 156 25.73 -2.20 0.91
N ASN A 157 25.53 -2.81 -0.24
CA ASN A 157 26.57 -3.40 -1.11
C ASN A 157 27.47 -4.43 -0.39
N GLY A 158 26.97 -5.11 0.62
CA GLY A 158 27.73 -6.13 1.35
C GLY A 158 28.72 -5.57 2.39
N ALA A 159 28.67 -4.26 2.72
CA ALA A 159 29.50 -3.67 3.75
C ALA A 159 29.31 -4.36 5.10
N GLU A 160 30.38 -4.54 5.90
CA GLU A 160 30.28 -5.16 7.22
C GLU A 160 29.41 -4.36 8.18
N ILE A 161 29.55 -3.03 8.15
CA ILE A 161 28.78 -2.13 9.01
C ILE A 161 27.49 -1.72 8.30
N ALA A 162 26.38 -1.96 8.97
CA ALA A 162 25.06 -1.55 8.49
C ALA A 162 24.94 -0.02 8.53
N ARG A 163 24.40 0.55 7.47
CA ARG A 163 24.12 1.99 7.40
C ARG A 163 22.75 2.27 6.81
N LYS A 164 22.33 3.53 6.93
CA LYS A 164 21.04 4.02 6.43
C LYS A 164 21.31 5.10 5.40
N GLU A 165 20.76 4.92 4.22
CA GLU A 165 20.76 5.97 3.20
C GLU A 165 19.33 6.28 2.76
N TRP A 166 19.09 7.54 2.40
CA TRP A 166 17.77 7.98 1.95
C TRP A 166 17.89 9.08 0.91
N TYR A 167 16.90 9.10 0.01
CA TYR A 167 16.68 10.18 -0.93
C TYR A 167 15.32 10.80 -0.68
N LEU A 168 15.25 12.13 -0.70
CA LEU A 168 14.02 12.91 -0.63
C LEU A 168 14.03 13.87 -1.81
N GLN A 169 12.94 13.86 -2.56
CA GLN A 169 12.73 14.82 -3.65
C GLN A 169 11.29 15.31 -3.62
N GLY A 170 11.10 16.63 -3.82
CA GLY A 170 9.82 17.28 -3.66
C GLY A 170 9.45 17.54 -2.19
N ARG A 171 8.17 17.77 -1.93
CA ARG A 171 7.61 18.08 -0.62
C ARG A 171 7.01 16.84 0.03
N LEU A 172 7.27 16.60 1.31
CA LEU A 172 6.69 15.49 2.07
C LEU A 172 6.21 15.97 3.45
N PRO A 173 5.00 16.49 3.57
CA PRO A 173 4.46 17.05 4.81
C PRO A 173 3.91 15.94 5.72
N LEU A 174 4.78 15.23 6.45
CA LEU A 174 4.40 14.10 7.32
C LEU A 174 3.46 14.52 8.46
N GLN A 175 3.61 15.74 8.95
CA GLN A 175 2.81 16.29 10.07
C GLN A 175 1.41 16.75 9.65
N THR A 176 1.19 17.01 8.37
CA THR A 176 -0.09 17.50 7.85
C THR A 176 -1.07 16.33 7.71
N LEU A 177 -2.16 16.34 8.47
CA LEU A 177 -3.16 15.28 8.50
C LEU A 177 -3.89 15.12 7.16
N ARG A 178 -4.26 16.26 6.53
CA ARG A 178 -4.96 16.30 5.23
C ARG A 178 -4.11 15.85 4.04
N ALA A 179 -2.78 15.72 4.22
CA ALA A 179 -1.89 15.26 3.16
C ALA A 179 -2.13 13.79 2.85
N ASP A 180 -2.34 13.46 1.58
CA ASP A 180 -2.43 12.08 1.12
C ASP A 180 -1.02 11.53 0.92
N ILE A 181 -0.58 10.75 1.92
CA ILE A 181 0.74 10.12 1.94
C ILE A 181 0.52 8.62 1.95
N ASP A 182 1.02 7.98 0.91
CA ASP A 182 1.12 6.53 0.86
C ASP A 182 2.44 6.06 1.44
N TYR A 183 2.42 4.87 2.07
CA TYR A 183 3.57 4.31 2.78
C TYR A 183 3.68 2.82 2.52
N GLY A 184 4.85 2.41 2.04
CA GLY A 184 5.18 1.02 1.78
C GLY A 184 6.47 0.58 2.43
N THR A 185 6.52 -0.70 2.79
CA THR A 185 7.72 -1.36 3.34
C THR A 185 7.98 -2.65 2.61
N ALA A 186 9.25 -2.92 2.34
CA ALA A 186 9.70 -4.18 1.77
C ALA A 186 11.03 -4.61 2.38
N GLU A 187 11.29 -5.89 2.35
CA GLU A 187 12.54 -6.49 2.77
C GLU A 187 13.20 -7.17 1.59
N ALA A 188 14.48 -6.89 1.39
CA ALA A 188 15.31 -7.53 0.38
C ALA A 188 16.23 -8.55 1.07
N ASN A 189 16.07 -9.81 0.76
CA ASN A 189 16.91 -10.89 1.27
C ASN A 189 18.15 -11.01 0.41
N THR A 190 19.28 -10.54 0.95
CA THR A 190 20.57 -10.62 0.26
C THR A 190 21.47 -11.68 0.90
N THR A 191 22.53 -12.08 0.20
CA THR A 191 23.54 -13.03 0.73
C THR A 191 24.22 -12.53 2.00
N TYR A 192 24.22 -11.22 2.24
CA TYR A 192 24.86 -10.57 3.40
C TYR A 192 23.86 -10.21 4.51
N GLY A 193 22.59 -10.58 4.37
CA GLY A 193 21.54 -10.30 5.33
C GLY A 193 20.36 -9.55 4.72
N VAL A 194 19.42 -9.15 5.57
CA VAL A 194 18.20 -8.46 5.14
C VAL A 194 18.44 -6.96 5.05
N ILE A 195 17.99 -6.35 3.95
CA ILE A 195 17.98 -4.91 3.75
C ILE A 195 16.54 -4.41 3.79
N GLY A 196 16.22 -3.54 4.74
CA GLY A 196 14.90 -2.94 4.86
C GLY A 196 14.74 -1.73 3.94
N VAL A 197 13.67 -1.71 3.16
CA VAL A 197 13.27 -0.60 2.29
C VAL A 197 12.01 0.04 2.83
N LYS A 198 11.98 1.37 2.90
CA LYS A 198 10.79 2.15 3.28
C LYS A 198 10.58 3.23 2.23
N CYS A 199 9.34 3.35 1.75
CA CYS A 199 8.94 4.33 0.76
C CYS A 199 7.78 5.18 1.27
N TRP A 200 7.83 6.49 1.02
CA TRP A 200 6.76 7.45 1.28
C TRP A 200 6.50 8.21 0.00
N ILE A 201 5.28 8.24 -0.46
CA ILE A 201 4.87 8.97 -1.66
C ILE A 201 3.77 9.95 -1.27
N TYR A 202 3.98 11.22 -1.58
CA TYR A 202 3.01 12.28 -1.38
C TYR A 202 2.30 12.60 -2.70
N GLN A 203 1.00 12.35 -2.74
CA GLN A 203 0.19 12.59 -3.94
C GLN A 203 -0.45 13.97 -3.96
N GLY A 204 -0.78 14.51 -2.78
CA GLY A 204 -1.41 15.82 -2.66
C GLY A 204 -2.15 16.00 -1.35
N GLU A 205 -2.93 17.05 -1.27
CA GLU A 205 -3.79 17.30 -0.11
C GLU A 205 -5.24 16.97 -0.46
N ASN A 206 -5.89 16.21 0.42
CA ASN A 206 -7.31 15.96 0.31
C ASN A 206 -8.03 17.06 1.10
N ILE A 207 -8.42 18.11 0.38
CA ILE A 207 -9.19 19.22 0.96
C ILE A 207 -10.67 18.85 0.79
N PRO A 208 -11.44 18.61 1.87
CA PRO A 208 -12.86 18.39 1.74
C PRO A 208 -13.48 19.60 1.05
N LYS A 209 -14.23 19.38 -0.03
CA LYS A 209 -14.99 20.45 -0.68
C LYS A 209 -15.86 21.07 0.39
N ARG A 210 -15.74 22.40 0.57
CA ARG A 210 -16.56 23.16 1.51
C ARG A 210 -18.02 22.81 1.19
N ILE A 211 -18.71 22.18 2.12
CA ILE A 211 -20.15 21.96 1.98
C ILE A 211 -20.70 23.39 1.90
N LYS A 212 -21.28 23.78 0.75
CA LYS A 212 -22.02 25.06 0.65
C LYS A 212 -23.05 25.01 1.76
N ARG A 213 -22.91 25.88 2.75
CA ARG A 213 -23.95 26.05 3.76
C ARG A 213 -25.20 26.48 3.01
N LEU A 214 -26.34 25.90 3.34
CA LEU A 214 -27.62 26.25 2.78
C LEU A 214 -27.98 27.75 2.93
N ASP A 215 -27.20 28.48 3.72
CA ASP A 215 -27.33 29.90 4.00
C ASP A 215 -26.60 30.83 3.01
N ASP A 216 -25.78 30.31 2.09
CA ASP A 216 -25.19 31.10 1.01
C ASP A 216 -26.31 31.42 -0.03
N LYS A 217 -27.19 32.37 0.32
CA LYS A 217 -28.12 33.01 -0.64
C LYS A 217 -27.28 33.63 -1.75
N PRO A 218 -27.63 33.44 -3.03
CA PRO A 218 -26.97 34.18 -4.11
C PRO A 218 -27.22 35.68 -3.88
N GLU A 219 -26.17 36.48 -3.76
CA GLU A 219 -26.29 37.92 -3.77
C GLU A 219 -27.07 38.32 -5.01
N ALA A 220 -28.19 38.95 -4.79
CA ALA A 220 -29.04 39.48 -5.84
C ALA A 220 -28.19 40.47 -6.68
N VAL A 221 -27.97 40.10 -7.94
CA VAL A 221 -27.39 41.03 -8.92
C VAL A 221 -28.34 42.19 -9.03
N ALA A 222 -27.97 43.33 -8.48
CA ALA A 222 -28.66 44.58 -8.66
C ALA A 222 -28.52 44.95 -10.14
N VAL A 223 -29.61 44.82 -10.87
CA VAL A 223 -29.76 45.37 -12.22
C VAL A 223 -29.99 46.88 -12.03
N ALA A 224 -29.01 47.65 -12.42
CA ALA A 224 -29.14 49.08 -12.63
C ALA A 224 -29.43 49.32 -14.11
#